data_cfe6435c127bdfcd49f70db2228779b4
#
_entry.id   cfe6435c127bdfcd49f70db2228779b4
#
_cell.length_a   1.000
_cell.length_b   1.000
_cell.length_c   1.000
_cell.angle_alpha   90.00
_cell.angle_beta   90.00
_cell.angle_gamma   90.00
#
_symmetry.space_group_name_H-M   'P 1'
#
loop_
_entity.id
_entity.type
_entity.pdbx_description
1 polymer ?
#
loop_
_entity_poly.entity_id
_entity_poly.type
_entity_poly.pdbx_seq_one_letter_code
_entity_poly.pdbx_strand_id
1 'polypeptide(L)'
;MAKIYLLRHGVTEWNAAGDRYCGLTDIDLSKQGGIQAECAAAYLKDIKFDAAYSSTLCRAYNTAQIIAKKHYLSVQKDDRIVEADFGLWEGKTRTEFEQEDPQSWEAWVIDPKSNPAGKTGETAEKIFSRMKSFFDEISKNHPDETVLVVAHSTVNRIYIAGALEMPFKHYRRLYQENTGINIFDLEKDSFKLLHMNVAEHLND
;
A
#
# COMPACT_ATOMS: atom_id res chain seq x y z
N MET A 1 -3.02 3.49 21.91
CA MET A 1 -3.28 3.48 20.42
C MET A 1 -1.99 3.17 19.68
N ALA A 2 -1.99 2.22 18.76
CA ALA A 2 -0.85 2.00 17.87
C ALA A 2 -0.70 3.16 16.89
N LYS A 3 0.52 3.66 16.68
CA LYS A 3 0.83 4.65 15.63
C LYS A 3 1.41 3.93 14.43
N ILE A 4 0.77 4.06 13.29
CA ILE A 4 1.12 3.35 12.06
C ILE A 4 1.74 4.31 11.05
N TYR A 5 2.89 3.93 10.52
CA TYR A 5 3.52 4.52 9.34
C TYR A 5 3.34 3.54 8.18
N LEU A 6 2.34 3.80 7.34
CA LEU A 6 1.98 2.95 6.20
C LEU A 6 2.56 3.52 4.91
N LEU A 7 3.53 2.84 4.33
CA LEU A 7 4.20 3.25 3.11
C LEU A 7 3.73 2.43 1.90
N ARG A 8 3.80 3.04 0.73
CA ARG A 8 3.86 2.33 -0.55
C ARG A 8 5.32 1.96 -0.84
N HIS A 9 5.56 0.82 -1.47
CA HIS A 9 6.89 0.42 -1.94
C HIS A 9 7.53 1.45 -2.90
N GLY A 10 8.85 1.41 -3.08
CA GLY A 10 9.59 2.21 -4.06
C GLY A 10 9.23 1.85 -5.52
N VAL A 11 9.61 2.69 -6.47
CA VAL A 11 9.34 2.50 -7.91
C VAL A 11 9.87 1.16 -8.42
N THR A 12 9.06 0.45 -9.20
CA THR A 12 9.45 -0.73 -9.98
C THR A 12 9.67 -0.35 -11.45
N GLU A 13 10.29 -1.23 -12.25
CA GLU A 13 10.41 -1.00 -13.71
C GLU A 13 9.02 -0.88 -14.38
N TRP A 14 8.01 -1.56 -13.87
CA TRP A 14 6.65 -1.46 -14.40
C TRP A 14 5.98 -0.13 -14.06
N ASN A 15 6.26 0.45 -12.89
CA ASN A 15 5.80 1.80 -12.57
C ASN A 15 6.46 2.83 -13.52
N ALA A 16 7.75 2.70 -13.78
CA ALA A 16 8.48 3.58 -14.68
C ALA A 16 8.04 3.43 -16.16
N ALA A 17 7.58 2.24 -16.56
CA ALA A 17 7.13 1.92 -17.92
C ALA A 17 5.64 2.23 -18.17
N GLY A 18 5.14 3.37 -17.70
CA GLY A 18 3.77 3.83 -17.90
C GLY A 18 2.77 3.35 -16.85
N ASP A 19 3.25 3.10 -15.63
CA ASP A 19 2.44 2.72 -14.46
C ASP A 19 1.60 1.45 -14.71
N ARG A 20 2.27 0.39 -15.24
CA ARG A 20 1.63 -0.92 -15.44
C ARG A 20 1.18 -1.49 -14.10
N TYR A 21 0.00 -2.09 -14.09
CA TYR A 21 -0.60 -2.71 -12.91
C TYR A 21 0.18 -3.97 -12.52
N CYS A 22 0.94 -3.90 -11.42
CA CYS A 22 1.77 -5.03 -10.97
C CYS A 22 0.93 -6.16 -10.34
N GLY A 23 -0.10 -5.80 -9.59
CA GLY A 23 -0.92 -6.77 -8.85
C GLY A 23 -0.10 -7.74 -8.02
N LEU A 24 -0.40 -9.03 -8.15
CA LEU A 24 0.30 -10.11 -7.47
C LEU A 24 1.60 -10.53 -8.18
N THR A 25 1.84 -10.05 -9.41
CA THR A 25 3.11 -10.30 -10.11
C THR A 25 4.27 -9.73 -9.31
N ASP A 26 5.24 -10.58 -8.99
CA ASP A 26 6.34 -10.24 -8.08
C ASP A 26 7.50 -9.56 -8.82
N ILE A 27 7.31 -8.28 -9.13
CA ILE A 27 8.32 -7.40 -9.75
C ILE A 27 9.09 -6.68 -8.64
N ASP A 28 10.42 -6.71 -8.71
CA ASP A 28 11.30 -6.05 -7.75
C ASP A 28 11.42 -4.53 -7.98
N LEU A 29 12.08 -3.86 -7.04
CA LEU A 29 12.42 -2.45 -7.13
C LEU A 29 13.32 -2.19 -8.33
N SER A 30 13.09 -1.06 -9.01
CA SER A 30 14.09 -0.49 -9.90
C SER A 30 15.24 0.13 -9.10
N LYS A 31 16.33 0.50 -9.80
CA LYS A 31 17.42 1.26 -9.16
C LYS A 31 16.90 2.53 -8.48
N GLN A 32 15.98 3.24 -9.14
CA GLN A 32 15.35 4.44 -8.59
C GLN A 32 14.50 4.13 -7.36
N GLY A 33 13.78 3.00 -7.36
CA GLY A 33 13.00 2.57 -6.20
C GLY A 33 13.87 2.26 -4.97
N GLY A 34 15.06 1.70 -5.18
CA GLY A 34 16.03 1.52 -4.12
C GLY A 34 16.51 2.86 -3.53
N ILE A 35 16.79 3.86 -4.39
CA ILE A 35 17.16 5.22 -3.96
C ILE A 35 16.01 5.85 -3.15
N GLN A 36 14.78 5.78 -3.62
CA GLN A 36 13.61 6.28 -2.90
C GLN A 36 13.47 5.64 -1.51
N ALA A 37 13.71 4.34 -1.41
CA ALA A 37 13.67 3.63 -0.13
C ALA A 37 14.76 4.11 0.84
N GLU A 38 16.00 4.41 0.35
CA GLU A 38 17.06 4.99 1.17
C GLU A 38 16.73 6.44 1.60
N CYS A 39 16.11 7.25 0.74
CA CYS A 39 15.63 8.59 1.10
C CYS A 39 14.56 8.50 2.21
N ALA A 40 13.58 7.59 2.07
CA ALA A 40 12.59 7.34 3.11
C ALA A 40 13.24 6.88 4.43
N ALA A 41 14.24 6.00 4.35
CA ALA A 41 14.99 5.53 5.52
C ALA A 41 15.74 6.66 6.22
N ALA A 42 16.32 7.61 5.46
CA ALA A 42 16.99 8.78 6.00
C ALA A 42 16.00 9.75 6.67
N TYR A 43 14.84 9.96 6.04
CA TYR A 43 13.76 10.81 6.55
C TYR A 43 13.17 10.29 7.87
N LEU A 44 13.03 8.98 7.98
CA LEU A 44 12.44 8.31 9.14
C LEU A 44 13.45 7.97 10.25
N LYS A 45 14.75 8.29 10.09
CA LYS A 45 15.84 7.83 10.97
C LYS A 45 15.65 8.18 12.46
N ASP A 46 14.97 9.28 12.76
CA ASP A 46 14.77 9.77 14.13
C ASP A 46 13.43 9.28 14.73
N ILE A 47 12.62 8.55 13.97
CA ILE A 47 11.41 7.92 14.47
C ILE A 47 11.78 6.62 15.20
N LYS A 48 11.31 6.45 16.41
CA LYS A 48 11.48 5.17 17.11
C LYS A 48 10.39 4.21 16.65
N PHE A 49 10.73 3.24 15.82
CA PHE A 49 9.85 2.11 15.51
C PHE A 49 10.07 0.95 16.48
N ASP A 50 8.98 0.31 16.89
CA ASP A 50 8.98 -0.86 17.78
C ASP A 50 8.82 -2.17 16.98
N ALA A 51 8.19 -2.13 15.79
CA ALA A 51 8.03 -3.27 14.89
C ALA A 51 8.00 -2.83 13.43
N ALA A 52 8.30 -3.78 12.52
CA ALA A 52 8.26 -3.57 11.07
C ALA A 52 7.59 -4.74 10.35
N TYR A 53 6.63 -4.42 9.48
CA TYR A 53 5.87 -5.37 8.67
C TYR A 53 5.94 -5.01 7.19
N SER A 54 5.81 -6.00 6.33
CA SER A 54 5.67 -5.79 4.90
C SER A 54 4.79 -6.83 4.24
N SER A 55 4.26 -6.46 3.07
CA SER A 55 3.79 -7.44 2.09
C SER A 55 4.87 -8.48 1.79
N THR A 56 4.45 -9.68 1.40
CA THR A 56 5.35 -10.76 0.97
C THR A 56 6.01 -10.49 -0.38
N LEU A 57 5.45 -9.57 -1.21
CA LEU A 57 5.99 -9.21 -2.51
C LEU A 57 7.33 -8.46 -2.37
N CYS A 58 8.32 -8.84 -3.20
CA CYS A 58 9.72 -8.42 -3.05
C CYS A 58 9.89 -6.89 -3.05
N ARG A 59 9.17 -6.14 -3.89
CA ARG A 59 9.24 -4.67 -3.92
C ARG A 59 8.90 -4.01 -2.58
N ALA A 60 7.89 -4.52 -1.89
CA ALA A 60 7.49 -3.99 -0.58
C ALA A 60 8.44 -4.48 0.52
N TYR A 61 8.81 -5.75 0.49
CA TYR A 61 9.74 -6.33 1.44
C TYR A 61 11.12 -5.65 1.39
N ASN A 62 11.68 -5.45 0.18
CA ASN A 62 12.96 -4.80 0.00
C ASN A 62 12.93 -3.33 0.45
N THR A 63 11.83 -2.61 0.15
CA THR A 63 11.62 -1.25 0.69
C THR A 63 11.61 -1.26 2.22
N ALA A 64 10.85 -2.17 2.83
CA ALA A 64 10.77 -2.28 4.28
C ALA A 64 12.12 -2.65 4.90
N GLN A 65 12.89 -3.56 4.31
CA GLN A 65 14.21 -3.95 4.80
C GLN A 65 15.21 -2.79 4.80
N ILE A 66 15.22 -1.97 3.75
CA ILE A 66 16.09 -0.80 3.66
C ILE A 66 15.79 0.17 4.81
N ILE A 67 14.51 0.43 5.09
CA ILE A 67 14.10 1.33 6.17
C ILE A 67 14.37 0.69 7.55
N ALA A 68 13.90 -0.52 7.77
CA ALA A 68 14.00 -1.22 9.06
C ALA A 68 15.44 -1.45 9.52
N LYS A 69 16.40 -1.58 8.58
CA LYS A 69 17.82 -1.72 8.87
C LYS A 69 18.38 -0.53 9.67
N LYS A 70 17.89 0.69 9.42
CA LYS A 70 18.31 1.90 10.18
C LYS A 70 17.83 1.88 11.64
N HIS A 71 16.81 1.06 11.92
CA HIS A 71 16.19 0.92 13.24
C HIS A 71 16.54 -0.42 13.92
N TYR A 72 17.43 -1.22 13.31
CA TYR A 72 17.84 -2.55 13.82
C TYR A 72 16.65 -3.51 13.99
N LEU A 73 15.61 -3.37 13.17
CA LEU A 73 14.41 -4.21 13.20
C LEU A 73 14.44 -5.29 12.13
N SER A 74 13.90 -6.47 12.47
CA SER A 74 13.53 -7.49 11.49
C SER A 74 12.17 -7.19 10.90
N VAL A 75 12.00 -7.43 9.59
CA VAL A 75 10.73 -7.24 8.89
C VAL A 75 9.93 -8.53 8.91
N GLN A 76 8.71 -8.47 9.43
CA GLN A 76 7.74 -9.56 9.39
C GLN A 76 6.91 -9.45 8.11
N LYS A 77 6.76 -10.57 7.38
CA LYS A 77 5.95 -10.64 6.15
C LYS A 77 4.52 -11.04 6.46
N ASP A 78 3.55 -10.43 5.76
CA ASP A 78 2.14 -10.77 5.89
C ASP A 78 1.43 -10.72 4.53
N ASP A 79 0.76 -11.81 4.15
CA ASP A 79 0.04 -11.94 2.88
C ASP A 79 -1.24 -11.10 2.84
N ARG A 80 -1.78 -10.69 3.98
CA ARG A 80 -2.99 -9.85 4.04
C ARG A 80 -2.78 -8.45 3.50
N ILE A 81 -1.51 -8.00 3.39
CA ILE A 81 -1.16 -6.66 2.89
C ILE A 81 -0.47 -6.69 1.51
N VAL A 82 -0.60 -7.79 0.74
CA VAL A 82 -0.20 -7.83 -0.67
C VAL A 82 -1.05 -6.89 -1.51
N GLU A 83 -0.56 -6.49 -2.70
CA GLU A 83 -1.33 -5.65 -3.63
C GLU A 83 -2.64 -6.34 -4.04
N ALA A 84 -3.56 -5.57 -4.58
CA ALA A 84 -4.79 -6.09 -5.15
C ALA A 84 -4.49 -7.08 -6.28
N ASP A 85 -5.18 -8.21 -6.29
CA ASP A 85 -5.27 -9.04 -7.49
C ASP A 85 -6.08 -8.25 -8.54
N PHE A 86 -5.39 -7.82 -9.60
CA PHE A 86 -6.01 -7.07 -10.69
C PHE A 86 -6.54 -7.96 -11.81
N GLY A 87 -6.44 -9.29 -11.69
CA GLY A 87 -6.91 -10.23 -12.69
C GLY A 87 -6.33 -9.94 -14.08
N LEU A 88 -7.19 -9.81 -15.09
CA LEU A 88 -6.76 -9.60 -16.48
C LEU A 88 -6.11 -8.24 -16.77
N TRP A 89 -6.03 -7.33 -15.79
CA TRP A 89 -5.34 -6.05 -15.94
C TRP A 89 -3.85 -6.10 -15.59
N GLU A 90 -3.37 -7.18 -14.95
CA GLU A 90 -1.96 -7.30 -14.57
C GLU A 90 -1.03 -7.24 -15.80
N GLY A 91 0.07 -6.52 -15.66
CA GLY A 91 1.04 -6.28 -16.72
C GLY A 91 0.64 -5.23 -17.76
N LYS A 92 -0.59 -4.71 -17.70
CA LYS A 92 -1.11 -3.71 -18.63
C LYS A 92 -1.13 -2.32 -18.00
N THR A 93 -1.04 -1.30 -18.85
CA THR A 93 -1.37 0.07 -18.47
C THR A 93 -2.89 0.25 -18.42
N ARG A 94 -3.34 1.30 -17.75
CA ARG A 94 -4.76 1.66 -17.73
C ARG A 94 -5.32 1.85 -19.15
N THR A 95 -4.61 2.56 -20.01
CA THR A 95 -5.07 2.80 -21.39
C THR A 95 -5.25 1.49 -22.18
N GLU A 96 -4.31 0.54 -22.03
CA GLU A 96 -4.38 -0.76 -22.70
C GLU A 96 -5.65 -1.53 -22.29
N PHE A 97 -5.90 -1.71 -21.00
CA PHE A 97 -7.06 -2.52 -20.59
C PHE A 97 -8.40 -1.77 -20.70
N GLU A 98 -8.43 -0.43 -20.65
CA GLU A 98 -9.65 0.34 -20.94
C GLU A 98 -10.07 0.19 -22.41
N GLN A 99 -9.10 0.07 -23.33
CA GLN A 99 -9.38 -0.18 -24.75
C GLN A 99 -9.82 -1.62 -24.99
N GLU A 100 -9.22 -2.59 -24.31
CA GLU A 100 -9.55 -4.01 -24.49
C GLU A 100 -10.90 -4.38 -23.86
N ASP A 101 -11.22 -3.80 -22.70
CA ASP A 101 -12.42 -4.15 -21.92
C ASP A 101 -12.94 -2.93 -21.13
N PRO A 102 -13.54 -1.95 -21.81
CA PRO A 102 -14.06 -0.75 -21.17
C PRO A 102 -15.16 -1.06 -20.15
N GLN A 103 -15.93 -2.11 -20.35
CA GLN A 103 -17.06 -2.46 -19.47
C GLN A 103 -16.58 -2.90 -18.08
N SER A 104 -15.52 -3.71 -18.01
CA SER A 104 -14.94 -4.15 -16.74
C SER A 104 -14.36 -2.97 -15.95
N TRP A 105 -13.69 -2.06 -16.66
CA TRP A 105 -13.19 -0.84 -16.05
C TRP A 105 -14.31 0.07 -15.54
N GLU A 106 -15.34 0.31 -16.33
CA GLU A 106 -16.49 1.12 -15.93
C GLU A 106 -17.20 0.53 -14.70
N ALA A 107 -17.42 -0.77 -14.69
CA ALA A 107 -18.03 -1.48 -13.55
C ALA A 107 -17.19 -1.29 -12.27
N TRP A 108 -15.85 -1.41 -12.35
CA TRP A 108 -14.95 -1.15 -11.23
C TRP A 108 -15.01 0.31 -10.77
N VAL A 109 -15.05 1.28 -11.68
CA VAL A 109 -15.10 2.70 -11.33
C VAL A 109 -16.40 3.07 -10.63
N ILE A 110 -17.52 2.48 -11.07
CA ILE A 110 -18.86 2.76 -10.52
C ILE A 110 -19.04 2.08 -9.16
N ASP A 111 -18.71 0.80 -9.06
CA ASP A 111 -18.89 0.00 -7.84
C ASP A 111 -17.76 -1.04 -7.68
N PRO A 112 -16.58 -0.63 -7.20
CA PRO A 112 -15.49 -1.56 -6.93
C PRO A 112 -15.77 -2.48 -5.74
N LYS A 113 -16.80 -2.19 -4.94
CA LYS A 113 -17.20 -3.04 -3.82
C LYS A 113 -17.68 -4.41 -4.29
N SER A 114 -18.49 -4.42 -5.36
CA SER A 114 -19.16 -5.62 -5.86
C SER A 114 -18.53 -6.19 -7.13
N ASN A 115 -17.85 -5.35 -7.93
CA ASN A 115 -17.22 -5.78 -9.17
C ASN A 115 -15.74 -6.09 -8.96
N PRO A 116 -15.23 -7.26 -9.43
CA PRO A 116 -13.83 -7.61 -9.32
C PRO A 116 -12.97 -6.82 -10.31
N ALA A 117 -11.76 -6.46 -9.91
CA ALA A 117 -10.78 -5.87 -10.80
C ALA A 117 -10.42 -6.85 -11.93
N GLY A 118 -10.36 -6.37 -13.19
CA GLY A 118 -10.00 -7.20 -14.33
C GLY A 118 -10.81 -8.49 -14.46
N LYS A 119 -12.09 -8.46 -14.12
CA LYS A 119 -13.05 -9.59 -14.14
C LYS A 119 -12.77 -10.74 -13.16
N THR A 120 -11.50 -11.07 -12.94
CA THR A 120 -11.10 -12.28 -12.19
C THR A 120 -10.37 -11.96 -10.88
N GLY A 121 -10.03 -10.70 -10.64
CA GLY A 121 -9.29 -10.27 -9.47
C GLY A 121 -10.15 -10.05 -8.23
N GLU A 122 -9.66 -9.25 -7.31
CA GLU A 122 -10.35 -8.94 -6.06
C GLU A 122 -11.35 -7.79 -6.22
N THR A 123 -12.36 -7.79 -5.35
CA THR A 123 -13.21 -6.61 -5.11
C THR A 123 -12.60 -5.74 -4.01
N ALA A 124 -12.95 -4.45 -3.98
CA ALA A 124 -12.51 -3.55 -2.90
C ALA A 124 -12.96 -4.02 -1.51
N GLU A 125 -14.11 -4.69 -1.41
CA GLU A 125 -14.58 -5.28 -0.14
C GLU A 125 -13.65 -6.40 0.37
N LYS A 126 -13.19 -7.29 -0.51
CA LYS A 126 -12.22 -8.34 -0.15
C LYS A 126 -10.89 -7.74 0.30
N ILE A 127 -10.38 -6.76 -0.45
CA ILE A 127 -9.15 -6.03 -0.13
C ILE A 127 -9.28 -5.38 1.25
N PHE A 128 -10.35 -4.62 1.48
CA PHE A 128 -10.57 -3.96 2.77
C PHE A 128 -10.64 -4.96 3.92
N SER A 129 -11.36 -6.07 3.73
CA SER A 129 -11.53 -7.09 4.78
C SER A 129 -10.20 -7.71 5.21
N ARG A 130 -9.30 -8.07 4.25
CA ARG A 130 -7.98 -8.63 4.60
C ARG A 130 -7.04 -7.60 5.24
N MET A 131 -7.03 -6.36 4.73
CA MET A 131 -6.27 -5.26 5.31
C MET A 131 -6.76 -4.94 6.72
N LYS A 132 -8.08 -4.88 6.93
CA LYS A 132 -8.67 -4.66 8.26
C LYS A 132 -8.27 -5.76 9.24
N SER A 133 -8.34 -7.03 8.83
CA SER A 133 -7.90 -8.16 9.66
C SER A 133 -6.43 -8.02 10.11
N PHE A 134 -5.54 -7.58 9.21
CA PHE A 134 -4.15 -7.30 9.55
C PHE A 134 -4.04 -6.16 10.57
N PHE A 135 -4.66 -5.02 10.33
CA PHE A 135 -4.55 -3.87 11.21
C PHE A 135 -5.27 -4.07 12.56
N ASP A 136 -6.35 -4.84 12.60
CA ASP A 136 -6.99 -5.24 13.86
C ASP A 136 -6.04 -6.07 14.74
N GLU A 137 -5.21 -6.92 14.13
CA GLU A 137 -4.19 -7.69 14.84
C GLU A 137 -3.03 -6.78 15.31
N ILE A 138 -2.56 -5.89 14.43
CA ILE A 138 -1.52 -4.91 14.79
C ILE A 138 -1.95 -4.07 15.99
N SER A 139 -3.18 -3.57 16.01
CA SER A 139 -3.68 -2.75 17.12
C SER A 139 -3.73 -3.49 18.46
N LYS A 140 -3.89 -4.82 18.43
CA LYS A 140 -3.88 -5.68 19.62
C LYS A 140 -2.47 -6.01 20.10
N ASN A 141 -1.58 -6.29 19.14
CA ASN A 141 -0.23 -6.77 19.44
C ASN A 141 0.74 -5.62 19.77
N HIS A 142 0.43 -4.39 19.34
CA HIS A 142 1.30 -3.21 19.47
C HIS A 142 0.58 -2.02 20.14
N PRO A 143 -0.05 -2.22 21.34
CA PRO A 143 -0.68 -1.11 22.04
C PRO A 143 0.39 -0.07 22.43
N ASP A 144 0.14 1.22 22.08
CA ASP A 144 1.03 2.35 22.38
C ASP A 144 2.43 2.28 21.73
N GLU A 145 2.58 1.47 20.68
CA GLU A 145 3.80 1.31 19.90
C GLU A 145 3.70 1.99 18.52
N THR A 146 4.86 2.28 17.94
CA THR A 146 4.97 2.82 16.59
C THR A 146 5.41 1.73 15.61
N VAL A 147 4.61 1.46 14.60
CA VAL A 147 4.79 0.34 13.68
C VAL A 147 5.01 0.83 12.25
N LEU A 148 6.09 0.36 11.63
CA LEU A 148 6.35 0.52 10.21
C LEU A 148 5.62 -0.56 9.41
N VAL A 149 4.86 -0.16 8.40
CA VAL A 149 4.19 -1.09 7.47
C VAL A 149 4.48 -0.67 6.04
N VAL A 150 4.98 -1.58 5.21
CA VAL A 150 5.20 -1.31 3.78
C VAL A 150 4.33 -2.22 2.94
N ALA A 151 3.45 -1.61 2.17
CA ALA A 151 2.51 -2.30 1.30
C ALA A 151 2.41 -1.62 -0.08
N HIS A 152 1.22 -1.47 -0.65
CA HIS A 152 1.05 -1.06 -2.04
C HIS A 152 -0.01 0.03 -2.18
N SER A 153 -0.06 0.63 -3.38
CA SER A 153 -0.89 1.82 -3.62
C SER A 153 -2.38 1.56 -3.48
N THR A 154 -2.91 0.53 -4.15
CA THR A 154 -4.37 0.31 -4.19
C THR A 154 -4.89 -0.16 -2.85
N VAL A 155 -4.22 -1.12 -2.22
CA VAL A 155 -4.66 -1.66 -0.92
C VAL A 155 -4.58 -0.62 0.18
N ASN A 156 -3.53 0.23 0.22
CA ASN A 156 -3.42 1.30 1.20
C ASN A 156 -4.57 2.29 1.07
N ARG A 157 -4.87 2.74 -0.15
CA ARG A 157 -5.95 3.70 -0.43
C ARG A 157 -7.34 3.12 -0.15
N ILE A 158 -7.58 1.84 -0.48
CA ILE A 158 -8.85 1.16 -0.17
C ILE A 158 -9.01 1.00 1.33
N TYR A 159 -7.94 0.62 2.05
CA TYR A 159 -7.99 0.51 3.51
C TYR A 159 -8.31 1.85 4.16
N ILE A 160 -7.58 2.92 3.80
CA ILE A 160 -7.82 4.26 4.36
C ILE A 160 -9.23 4.75 4.02
N ALA A 161 -9.69 4.55 2.77
CA ALA A 161 -11.05 4.93 2.38
C ALA A 161 -12.10 4.21 3.23
N GLY A 162 -11.98 2.89 3.41
CA GLY A 162 -12.92 2.12 4.23
C GLY A 162 -12.86 2.48 5.72
N ALA A 163 -11.66 2.72 6.26
CA ALA A 163 -11.47 3.14 7.66
C ALA A 163 -12.03 4.55 7.94
N LEU A 164 -12.09 5.40 6.92
CA LEU A 164 -12.75 6.73 6.95
C LEU A 164 -14.23 6.68 6.53
N GLU A 165 -14.80 5.49 6.39
CA GLU A 165 -16.20 5.28 5.93
C GLU A 165 -16.52 5.94 4.57
N MET A 166 -15.49 6.18 3.75
CA MET A 166 -15.66 6.68 2.38
C MET A 166 -16.16 5.54 1.48
N PRO A 167 -17.12 5.81 0.58
CA PRO A 167 -17.48 4.84 -0.45
C PRO A 167 -16.27 4.41 -1.27
N PHE A 168 -16.05 3.11 -1.47
CA PHE A 168 -14.85 2.59 -2.14
C PHE A 168 -14.65 3.17 -3.55
N LYS A 169 -15.69 3.52 -4.28
CA LYS A 169 -15.56 4.20 -5.57
C LYS A 169 -14.76 5.52 -5.53
N HIS A 170 -14.54 6.07 -4.34
CA HIS A 170 -13.79 7.30 -4.13
C HIS A 170 -12.33 7.08 -3.70
N TYR A 171 -11.85 5.83 -3.51
CA TYR A 171 -10.48 5.56 -3.07
C TYR A 171 -9.42 6.21 -3.96
N ARG A 172 -9.72 6.41 -5.26
CA ARG A 172 -8.82 7.05 -6.23
C ARG A 172 -8.62 8.56 -6.00
N ARG A 173 -9.44 9.18 -5.15
CA ARG A 173 -9.26 10.57 -4.70
C ARG A 173 -8.14 10.70 -3.67
N LEU A 174 -7.76 9.59 -3.06
CA LEU A 174 -6.58 9.50 -2.20
C LEU A 174 -5.37 9.25 -3.10
N TYR A 175 -4.41 10.16 -3.06
CA TYR A 175 -3.18 10.04 -3.83
C TYR A 175 -2.06 9.46 -2.97
N GLN A 176 -1.19 8.62 -3.54
CA GLN A 176 -0.02 8.08 -2.85
C GLN A 176 1.14 7.84 -3.83
N GLU A 177 2.24 8.54 -3.60
CA GLU A 177 3.51 8.35 -4.30
C GLU A 177 4.18 7.03 -3.92
N ASN A 178 5.14 6.56 -4.73
CA ASN A 178 6.06 5.52 -4.31
C ASN A 178 6.86 6.03 -3.11
N THR A 179 7.03 5.21 -2.09
CA THR A 179 7.55 5.54 -0.75
C THR A 179 6.76 6.62 0.02
N GLY A 180 5.66 7.15 -0.52
CA GLY A 180 4.77 8.07 0.18
C GLY A 180 4.25 7.46 1.48
N ILE A 181 4.25 8.24 2.57
CA ILE A 181 3.97 7.80 3.93
C ILE A 181 2.61 8.29 4.36
N ASN A 182 1.76 7.38 4.81
CA ASN A 182 0.51 7.71 5.52
C ASN A 182 0.72 7.43 7.00
N ILE A 183 0.30 8.36 7.86
CA ILE A 183 0.45 8.23 9.31
C ILE A 183 -0.94 8.28 9.94
N PHE A 184 -1.25 7.30 10.75
CA PHE A 184 -2.52 7.24 11.48
C PHE A 184 -2.38 6.57 12.85
N ASP A 185 -3.24 6.97 13.77
CA ASP A 185 -3.42 6.29 15.04
C ASP A 185 -4.53 5.25 14.88
N LEU A 186 -4.30 4.07 15.44
CA LEU A 186 -5.19 2.92 15.36
C LEU A 186 -5.46 2.34 16.76
N GLU A 187 -6.71 2.17 17.06
CA GLU A 187 -7.21 1.44 18.23
C GLU A 187 -8.40 0.59 17.81
N LYS A 188 -8.82 -0.37 18.66
CA LYS A 188 -10.03 -1.13 18.38
C LYS A 188 -11.20 -0.17 18.12
N ASP A 189 -11.81 -0.26 16.97
CA ASP A 189 -12.95 0.56 16.53
C ASP A 189 -12.68 2.07 16.37
N SER A 190 -11.40 2.51 16.35
CA SER A 190 -11.02 3.90 16.15
C SER A 190 -9.86 4.03 15.17
N PHE A 191 -10.05 4.85 14.14
CA PHE A 191 -9.05 5.18 13.13
C PHE A 191 -8.94 6.71 13.00
N LYS A 192 -7.73 7.25 13.17
CA LYS A 192 -7.48 8.69 13.04
C LYS A 192 -6.34 8.94 12.06
N LEU A 193 -6.66 9.36 10.84
CA LEU A 193 -5.66 9.77 9.86
C LEU A 193 -5.01 11.09 10.30
N LEU A 194 -3.69 11.08 10.46
CA LEU A 194 -2.90 12.24 10.86
C LEU A 194 -2.27 12.91 9.64
N HIS A 195 -1.65 12.11 8.76
CA HIS A 195 -1.02 12.59 7.54
C HIS A 195 -1.29 11.63 6.38
N MET A 196 -1.42 12.19 5.20
CA MET A 196 -1.61 11.44 3.96
C MET A 196 -0.52 11.81 2.96
N ASN A 197 0.16 10.79 2.41
CA ASN A 197 1.15 10.94 1.35
C ASN A 197 2.27 11.95 1.67
N VAL A 198 2.89 11.81 2.85
CA VAL A 198 4.13 12.57 3.16
C VAL A 198 5.23 12.09 2.23
N ALA A 199 5.77 12.97 1.40
CA ALA A 199 6.72 12.65 0.34
C ALA A 199 7.86 13.68 0.21
N GLU A 200 8.13 14.48 1.25
CA GLU A 200 9.18 15.51 1.27
C GLU A 200 10.56 14.94 1.02
N HIS A 201 10.81 13.69 1.42
CA HIS A 201 12.05 12.96 1.18
C HIS A 201 12.35 12.65 -0.31
N LEU A 202 11.41 12.93 -1.21
CA LEU A 202 11.59 12.76 -2.65
C LEU A 202 12.03 14.05 -3.37
N ASN A 203 12.08 15.17 -2.67
CA ASN A 203 12.35 16.49 -3.26
C ASN A 203 13.81 16.95 -3.14
N ASP A 204 14.71 16.10 -2.64
CA ASP A 204 16.14 16.38 -2.49
C ASP A 204 17.00 15.82 -3.63
#